data_cf1d70b30b9c836ea55d868b0ed0f57b
#
_entry.id   cf1d70b30b9c836ea55d868b0ed0f57b
#
_cell.length_a   1.000
_cell.length_b   1.000
_cell.length_c   1.000
_cell.angle_alpha   90.00
_cell.angle_beta   90.00
_cell.angle_gamma   90.00
#
_symmetry.space_group_name_H-M   'P 1'
#
loop_
_entity.id
_entity.type
_entity.pdbx_description
1 polymer ?
#
loop_
_entity_poly.entity_id
_entity_poly.type
_entity_poly.pdbx_seq_one_letter_code
_entity_poly.pdbx_strand_id
1 'polypeptide(L)'
;MKGTQIIPAILLATQCLVVSAEETFFYGSCDASAAVALDENTFVVADDEDNILRIYSLKRPGMPLTQYSLDVFLGVQEESHPESDIEACTRVGDLIYWITSHSRNKKGKWRNSRYRFFATKVIRENGKFSIQPEGIAFDNLLGSLASCPDLDLKARVGIIGEDSGKSLAPKENGLNIEGLSTNADGSVLYIGLRNPIPEKQAVLIPLKNPNAVIHGKAKPMLGTPVHLKVQSRGIRSIEYSAYHRRYFLVAGDRSDKLSSVLYSWDGVPESVPKKIKSFINLNPEAIAPIPGHNKIRIFSDDGTVAHRVIQEDSFDKLVDGKCACKSLKDPKKKRFRSLVLALKK
;
A
#
# COMPACT_ATOMS: atom_id res chain seq x y z
N MET A 1 60.20 1.43 -27.51
CA MET A 1 59.18 1.92 -26.51
C MET A 1 57.79 1.86 -27.15
N LYS A 2 56.96 0.90 -26.76
CA LYS A 2 55.60 0.77 -27.28
C LYS A 2 54.66 1.42 -26.24
N GLY A 3 54.05 2.53 -26.65
CA GLY A 3 53.08 3.22 -25.80
C GLY A 3 51.75 2.49 -25.77
N THR A 4 51.32 2.06 -24.58
CA THR A 4 50.03 1.46 -24.32
C THR A 4 48.99 2.58 -24.18
N GLN A 5 48.08 2.72 -25.15
CA GLN A 5 46.94 3.62 -25.04
C GLN A 5 45.91 2.99 -24.11
N ILE A 6 45.64 3.67 -23.02
CA ILE A 6 44.52 3.35 -22.10
C ILE A 6 43.27 4.03 -22.66
N ILE A 7 42.28 3.24 -23.12
CA ILE A 7 40.96 3.71 -23.52
C ILE A 7 40.13 3.83 -22.25
N PRO A 8 39.60 5.01 -21.89
CA PRO A 8 38.71 5.13 -20.75
C PRO A 8 37.36 4.46 -21.06
N ALA A 9 36.97 3.51 -20.24
CA ALA A 9 35.62 2.94 -20.28
C ALA A 9 34.59 4.02 -19.86
N ILE A 10 33.86 4.51 -20.84
CA ILE A 10 32.69 5.39 -20.57
C ILE A 10 31.59 4.54 -19.94
N LEU A 11 31.41 4.70 -18.65
CA LEU A 11 30.26 4.15 -17.90
C LEU A 11 29.02 4.89 -18.37
N LEU A 12 28.28 4.33 -19.33
CA LEU A 12 26.94 4.82 -19.67
C LEU A 12 26.00 4.51 -18.51
N ALA A 13 25.80 5.48 -17.63
CA ALA A 13 24.70 5.47 -16.68
C ALA A 13 23.39 5.58 -17.48
N THR A 14 22.71 4.47 -17.67
CA THR A 14 21.36 4.43 -18.23
C THR A 14 20.42 5.13 -17.26
N GLN A 15 20.28 6.44 -17.39
CA GLN A 15 19.23 7.19 -16.70
C GLN A 15 17.88 6.71 -17.23
N CYS A 16 17.07 6.14 -16.36
CA CYS A 16 15.67 5.84 -16.63
C CYS A 16 14.95 7.17 -16.81
N LEU A 17 14.76 7.63 -18.06
CA LEU A 17 14.04 8.86 -18.36
C LEU A 17 12.55 8.66 -18.00
N VAL A 18 12.14 9.31 -16.92
CA VAL A 18 10.74 9.51 -16.58
C VAL A 18 10.22 10.64 -17.48
N VAL A 19 9.37 10.31 -18.43
CA VAL A 19 8.72 11.30 -19.28
C VAL A 19 7.49 11.82 -18.55
N SER A 20 7.42 13.14 -18.33
CA SER A 20 6.27 13.94 -17.91
C SER A 20 5.31 13.29 -16.89
N ALA A 21 5.29 13.83 -15.70
CA ALA A 21 4.37 13.43 -14.65
C ALA A 21 3.21 14.43 -14.58
N GLU A 22 2.00 14.00 -14.95
CA GLU A 22 0.79 14.79 -14.81
C GLU A 22 0.09 14.41 -13.50
N GLU A 23 -0.08 15.39 -12.61
CA GLU A 23 -0.84 15.22 -11.38
C GLU A 23 -2.33 15.30 -11.69
N THR A 24 -3.09 14.37 -11.13
CA THR A 24 -4.56 14.34 -11.21
C THR A 24 -5.13 14.28 -9.80
N PHE A 25 -6.16 15.09 -9.53
CA PHE A 25 -6.86 15.10 -8.24
C PHE A 25 -8.12 14.26 -8.30
N PHE A 26 -8.36 13.49 -7.23
CA PHE A 26 -9.59 12.74 -6.98
C PHE A 26 -10.16 13.19 -5.63
N TYR A 27 -11.49 13.20 -5.52
CA TYR A 27 -12.19 13.78 -4.38
C TYR A 27 -12.99 12.70 -3.63
N GLY A 28 -13.44 13.02 -2.42
CA GLY A 28 -14.22 12.12 -1.58
C GLY A 28 -13.39 11.34 -0.54
N SER A 29 -12.05 11.40 -0.66
CA SER A 29 -11.08 10.87 0.28
C SER A 29 -9.85 11.76 0.28
N CYS A 30 -9.06 11.75 1.34
CA CYS A 30 -7.77 12.45 1.41
C CYS A 30 -6.60 11.53 1.22
N ASP A 31 -6.82 10.24 1.36
CA ASP A 31 -5.81 9.21 1.30
C ASP A 31 -6.15 8.16 0.25
N ALA A 32 -5.14 7.56 -0.30
CA ALA A 32 -5.19 6.40 -1.16
C ALA A 32 -4.12 5.41 -0.70
N SER A 33 -4.32 4.84 0.49
CA SER A 33 -3.41 3.90 1.13
C SER A 33 -3.28 2.60 0.33
N ALA A 34 -4.37 2.16 -0.30
CA ALA A 34 -4.38 1.03 -1.22
C ALA A 34 -5.12 1.36 -2.50
N ALA A 35 -4.57 0.98 -3.66
CA ALA A 35 -5.23 1.17 -4.95
C ALA A 35 -4.83 0.10 -5.96
N VAL A 36 -5.79 -0.32 -6.80
CA VAL A 36 -5.54 -1.26 -7.90
C VAL A 36 -6.37 -0.90 -9.14
N ALA A 37 -5.78 -1.08 -10.32
CA ALA A 37 -6.47 -0.85 -11.59
C ALA A 37 -7.53 -1.95 -11.84
N LEU A 38 -8.74 -1.53 -12.21
CA LEU A 38 -9.80 -2.42 -12.70
C LEU A 38 -9.68 -2.61 -14.22
N ASP A 39 -9.39 -1.54 -14.92
CA ASP A 39 -8.97 -1.51 -16.31
C ASP A 39 -8.02 -0.31 -16.56
N GLU A 40 -7.78 0.06 -17.83
CA GLU A 40 -6.91 1.20 -18.19
C GLU A 40 -7.42 2.56 -17.69
N ASN A 41 -8.74 2.68 -17.43
CA ASN A 41 -9.43 3.94 -17.13
C ASN A 41 -10.11 3.96 -15.76
N THR A 42 -10.16 2.83 -15.05
CA THR A 42 -10.92 2.68 -13.82
C THR A 42 -10.05 2.00 -12.77
N PHE A 43 -10.13 2.48 -11.55
CA PHE A 43 -9.40 1.92 -10.42
C PHE A 43 -10.23 2.01 -9.14
N VAL A 44 -9.90 1.17 -8.17
CA VAL A 44 -10.48 1.20 -6.82
C VAL A 44 -9.43 1.65 -5.83
N VAL A 45 -9.87 2.38 -4.81
CA VAL A 45 -9.04 2.92 -3.71
C VAL A 45 -9.68 2.54 -2.38
N ALA A 46 -8.84 2.20 -1.42
CA ALA A 46 -9.16 2.24 0.02
C ALA A 46 -8.41 3.39 0.69
N ASP A 47 -8.99 3.89 1.77
CA ASP A 47 -8.46 4.93 2.66
C ASP A 47 -8.21 4.26 4.02
N ASP A 48 -7.10 4.55 4.69
CA ASP A 48 -6.75 4.00 6.01
C ASP A 48 -7.64 4.54 7.15
N GLU A 49 -8.28 5.69 6.92
CA GLU A 49 -9.14 6.35 7.92
C GLU A 49 -10.60 5.84 7.91
N ASP A 50 -10.99 5.02 6.89
CA ASP A 50 -12.33 4.44 6.83
C ASP A 50 -12.33 3.04 6.15
N ASN A 51 -13.51 2.38 6.16
CA ASN A 51 -13.67 1.04 5.58
C ASN A 51 -14.43 1.09 4.25
N ILE A 52 -14.23 2.15 3.46
CA ILE A 52 -14.99 2.38 2.23
C ILE A 52 -14.09 2.19 1.01
N LEU A 53 -14.46 1.25 0.16
CA LEU A 53 -13.84 1.12 -1.16
C LEU A 53 -14.52 2.08 -2.15
N ARG A 54 -13.71 2.84 -2.89
CA ARG A 54 -14.17 3.86 -3.83
C ARG A 54 -13.68 3.56 -5.23
N ILE A 55 -14.58 3.49 -6.22
CA ILE A 55 -14.23 3.31 -7.63
C ILE A 55 -14.18 4.67 -8.32
N TYR A 56 -13.07 4.96 -8.97
CA TYR A 56 -12.84 6.21 -9.71
C TYR A 56 -12.64 5.97 -11.20
N SER A 57 -12.86 7.04 -11.98
CA SER A 57 -12.63 7.06 -13.43
C SER A 57 -11.57 8.08 -13.80
N LEU A 58 -10.60 7.66 -14.62
CA LEU A 58 -9.60 8.55 -15.21
C LEU A 58 -10.18 9.43 -16.31
N LYS A 59 -11.23 8.96 -16.99
CA LYS A 59 -11.93 9.76 -18.03
C LYS A 59 -12.73 10.91 -17.44
N ARG A 60 -13.10 10.82 -16.17
CA ARG A 60 -13.82 11.86 -15.41
C ARG A 60 -13.24 11.93 -14.00
N PRO A 61 -12.04 12.53 -13.86
CA PRO A 61 -11.46 12.76 -12.54
C PRO A 61 -12.42 13.57 -11.67
N GLY A 62 -12.47 13.28 -10.39
CA GLY A 62 -13.38 13.95 -9.46
C GLY A 62 -13.86 13.02 -8.35
N MET A 63 -15.14 13.09 -8.02
CA MET A 63 -15.79 12.21 -7.03
C MET A 63 -15.83 10.76 -7.52
N PRO A 64 -15.88 9.77 -6.59
CA PRO A 64 -15.97 8.36 -6.97
C PRO A 64 -17.26 8.09 -7.75
N LEU A 65 -17.19 7.15 -8.69
CA LEU A 65 -18.35 6.65 -9.45
C LEU A 65 -19.31 5.89 -8.54
N THR A 66 -18.75 5.15 -7.56
CA THR A 66 -19.50 4.37 -6.57
C THR A 66 -18.63 4.09 -5.35
N GLN A 67 -19.27 3.73 -4.24
CA GLN A 67 -18.64 3.46 -2.96
C GLN A 67 -19.28 2.23 -2.32
N TYR A 68 -18.47 1.47 -1.56
CA TYR A 68 -18.88 0.24 -0.87
C TYR A 68 -18.34 0.26 0.55
N SER A 69 -19.21 0.30 1.57
CA SER A 69 -18.81 0.10 2.97
C SER A 69 -18.53 -1.37 3.21
N LEU A 70 -17.44 -1.63 3.91
CA LEU A 70 -17.03 -2.96 4.34
C LEU A 70 -17.32 -3.24 5.81
N ASP A 71 -17.90 -2.32 6.58
CA ASP A 71 -18.06 -2.42 8.03
C ASP A 71 -18.74 -3.73 8.46
N VAL A 72 -19.83 -4.10 7.78
CA VAL A 72 -20.58 -5.34 8.04
C VAL A 72 -19.71 -6.57 7.76
N PHE A 73 -19.03 -6.58 6.61
CA PHE A 73 -18.21 -7.69 6.18
C PHE A 73 -16.98 -7.87 7.07
N LEU A 74 -16.35 -6.78 7.51
CA LEU A 74 -15.21 -6.80 8.40
C LEU A 74 -15.58 -7.12 9.86
N GLY A 75 -16.88 -7.08 10.21
CA GLY A 75 -17.37 -7.33 11.56
C GLY A 75 -16.94 -6.28 12.56
N VAL A 76 -16.89 -5.00 12.15
CA VAL A 76 -16.36 -3.89 12.98
C VAL A 76 -17.39 -2.85 13.40
N GLN A 77 -18.68 -3.05 13.07
CA GLN A 77 -19.77 -2.09 13.32
C GLN A 77 -19.93 -1.74 14.81
N GLU A 78 -19.74 -2.72 15.69
CA GLU A 78 -19.89 -2.57 17.14
C GLU A 78 -18.57 -2.20 17.84
N GLU A 79 -17.48 -2.04 17.07
CA GLU A 79 -16.18 -1.65 17.63
C GLU A 79 -16.18 -0.18 18.02
N SER A 80 -15.61 0.15 19.17
CA SER A 80 -15.42 1.54 19.60
C SER A 80 -14.49 2.35 18.69
N HIS A 81 -13.71 1.63 17.89
CA HIS A 81 -12.80 2.15 16.87
C HIS A 81 -12.91 1.27 15.63
N PRO A 82 -13.91 1.50 14.76
CA PRO A 82 -14.22 0.61 13.64
C PRO A 82 -13.24 0.73 12.47
N GLU A 83 -12.43 1.76 12.42
CA GLU A 83 -11.39 1.96 11.40
C GLU A 83 -10.47 0.73 11.32
N SER A 84 -10.40 0.10 10.14
CA SER A 84 -9.62 -1.13 9.92
C SER A 84 -8.20 -0.87 9.43
N ASP A 85 -7.85 0.36 9.07
CA ASP A 85 -6.50 0.73 8.65
C ASP A 85 -6.07 -0.11 7.43
N ILE A 86 -6.87 -0.04 6.32
CA ILE A 86 -6.61 -0.81 5.09
C ILE A 86 -5.41 -0.19 4.37
N GLU A 87 -4.32 -0.94 4.22
CA GLU A 87 -3.02 -0.41 3.83
C GLU A 87 -2.51 -0.92 2.48
N ALA A 88 -2.99 -2.08 2.02
CA ALA A 88 -2.54 -2.59 0.74
C ALA A 88 -3.55 -3.51 0.07
N CYS A 89 -3.42 -3.61 -1.26
CA CYS A 89 -4.20 -4.54 -2.06
C CYS A 89 -3.42 -5.02 -3.28
N THR A 90 -3.85 -6.16 -3.83
CA THR A 90 -3.39 -6.67 -5.12
C THR A 90 -4.50 -7.44 -5.81
N ARG A 91 -4.49 -7.49 -7.14
CA ARG A 91 -5.53 -8.17 -7.91
C ARG A 91 -5.03 -9.44 -8.58
N VAL A 92 -5.80 -10.52 -8.43
CA VAL A 92 -5.59 -11.80 -9.11
C VAL A 92 -6.89 -12.19 -9.82
N GLY A 93 -6.93 -12.07 -11.12
CA GLY A 93 -8.16 -12.30 -11.90
C GLY A 93 -9.26 -11.31 -11.51
N ASP A 94 -10.40 -11.86 -11.05
CA ASP A 94 -11.54 -11.05 -10.58
C ASP A 94 -11.49 -10.79 -9.07
N LEU A 95 -10.53 -11.34 -8.35
CA LEU A 95 -10.37 -11.11 -6.91
C LEU A 95 -9.38 -9.97 -6.65
N ILE A 96 -9.74 -9.09 -5.73
CA ILE A 96 -8.81 -8.15 -5.10
C ILE A 96 -8.63 -8.60 -3.66
N TYR A 97 -7.38 -8.92 -3.30
CA TYR A 97 -6.98 -9.19 -1.93
C TYR A 97 -6.58 -7.90 -1.25
N TRP A 98 -7.00 -7.74 0.00
CA TRP A 98 -6.77 -6.57 0.84
C TRP A 98 -6.13 -6.99 2.14
N ILE A 99 -5.31 -6.14 2.69
CA ILE A 99 -4.70 -6.33 4.00
C ILE A 99 -4.70 -5.02 4.78
N THR A 100 -4.99 -5.11 6.07
CA THR A 100 -4.90 -4.01 7.00
C THR A 100 -3.49 -3.90 7.56
N SER A 101 -3.17 -2.84 8.29
CA SER A 101 -1.82 -2.61 8.83
C SER A 101 -1.30 -3.71 9.76
N HIS A 102 -2.19 -4.51 10.35
CA HIS A 102 -1.84 -5.48 11.40
C HIS A 102 -1.02 -4.84 12.53
N SER A 103 -1.27 -3.57 12.81
CA SER A 103 -0.54 -2.75 13.77
C SER A 103 -1.43 -2.31 14.93
N ARG A 104 -0.80 -1.98 16.06
CA ARG A 104 -1.41 -1.17 17.10
C ARG A 104 -1.56 0.27 16.62
N ASN A 105 -2.37 1.06 17.34
CA ASN A 105 -2.43 2.49 17.02
C ASN A 105 -1.12 3.22 17.43
N LYS A 106 -1.02 4.51 17.09
CA LYS A 106 0.15 5.37 17.42
C LYS A 106 0.51 5.49 18.90
N LYS A 107 -0.38 5.05 19.80
CA LYS A 107 -0.15 4.99 21.25
C LYS A 107 0.21 3.58 21.74
N GLY A 108 0.31 2.60 20.85
CA GLY A 108 0.56 1.19 21.17
C GLY A 108 -0.67 0.44 21.69
N LYS A 109 -1.86 1.01 21.53
CA LYS A 109 -3.11 0.36 21.95
C LYS A 109 -3.57 -0.64 20.91
N TRP A 110 -4.09 -1.76 21.38
CA TRP A 110 -4.73 -2.76 20.55
C TRP A 110 -6.02 -2.23 19.90
N ARG A 111 -6.28 -2.65 18.65
CA ARG A 111 -7.49 -2.33 17.89
C ARG A 111 -7.90 -3.56 17.09
N ASN A 112 -8.96 -4.26 17.48
CA ASN A 112 -9.41 -5.50 16.82
C ASN A 112 -9.70 -5.31 15.33
N SER A 113 -10.20 -4.15 14.94
CA SER A 113 -10.51 -3.80 13.55
C SER A 113 -9.29 -3.88 12.62
N ARG A 114 -8.06 -3.65 13.13
CA ARG A 114 -6.84 -3.51 12.34
C ARG A 114 -6.16 -4.82 11.94
N TYR A 115 -6.80 -5.97 12.15
CA TYR A 115 -6.21 -7.29 11.91
C TYR A 115 -7.10 -8.08 10.95
N ARG A 116 -7.15 -7.65 9.67
CA ARG A 116 -7.99 -8.29 8.65
C ARG A 116 -7.18 -8.57 7.38
N PHE A 117 -7.32 -9.78 6.87
CA PHE A 117 -6.93 -10.16 5.52
C PHE A 117 -8.17 -10.70 4.82
N PHE A 118 -8.54 -10.12 3.69
CA PHE A 118 -9.82 -10.41 3.04
C PHE A 118 -9.75 -10.22 1.53
N ALA A 119 -10.81 -10.61 0.84
CA ALA A 119 -10.94 -10.35 -0.59
C ALA A 119 -12.30 -9.77 -0.97
N THR A 120 -12.30 -9.08 -2.09
CA THR A 120 -13.51 -8.66 -2.80
C THR A 120 -13.47 -9.15 -4.23
N LYS A 121 -14.64 -9.43 -4.81
CA LYS A 121 -14.81 -9.83 -6.19
C LYS A 121 -15.22 -8.62 -7.04
N VAL A 122 -14.52 -8.43 -8.15
CA VAL A 122 -14.85 -7.43 -9.18
C VAL A 122 -15.88 -8.01 -10.12
N ILE A 123 -16.98 -7.29 -10.32
CA ILE A 123 -18.03 -7.64 -11.27
C ILE A 123 -18.06 -6.55 -12.33
N ARG A 124 -18.17 -6.94 -13.60
CA ARG A 124 -18.32 -6.01 -14.70
C ARG A 124 -19.61 -6.33 -15.47
N GLU A 125 -20.57 -5.42 -15.38
CA GLU A 125 -21.87 -5.53 -16.05
C GLU A 125 -22.19 -4.23 -16.79
N ASN A 126 -22.60 -4.35 -18.07
CA ASN A 126 -22.95 -3.20 -18.90
C ASN A 126 -21.87 -2.09 -18.92
N GLY A 127 -20.60 -2.48 -18.89
CA GLY A 127 -19.46 -1.54 -18.86
C GLY A 127 -19.21 -0.84 -17.52
N LYS A 128 -19.99 -1.16 -16.48
CA LYS A 128 -19.81 -0.63 -15.12
C LYS A 128 -19.15 -1.67 -14.24
N PHE A 129 -18.29 -1.21 -13.33
CA PHE A 129 -17.71 -2.04 -12.29
C PHE A 129 -18.49 -1.93 -10.99
N SER A 130 -18.62 -3.07 -10.33
CA SER A 130 -19.07 -3.19 -8.94
C SER A 130 -18.14 -4.12 -8.18
N ILE A 131 -18.18 -4.02 -6.86
CA ILE A 131 -17.35 -4.81 -5.95
C ILE A 131 -18.27 -5.40 -4.89
N GLN A 132 -18.03 -6.66 -4.55
CA GLN A 132 -18.71 -7.31 -3.43
C GLN A 132 -17.72 -8.15 -2.62
N PRO A 133 -17.97 -8.35 -1.31
CA PRO A 133 -17.16 -9.23 -0.48
C PRO A 133 -17.07 -10.64 -1.06
N GLU A 134 -15.91 -11.28 -0.85
CA GLU A 134 -15.67 -12.67 -1.23
C GLU A 134 -15.06 -13.44 -0.06
N GLY A 135 -15.66 -14.58 0.30
CA GLY A 135 -15.21 -15.40 1.41
C GLY A 135 -15.45 -14.75 2.78
N ILE A 136 -14.44 -14.74 3.64
CA ILE A 136 -14.45 -14.20 5.00
C ILE A 136 -13.41 -13.10 5.19
N ALA A 137 -13.63 -12.19 6.12
CA ALA A 137 -12.61 -11.30 6.63
C ALA A 137 -11.76 -12.05 7.67
N PHE A 138 -10.64 -12.65 7.23
CA PHE A 138 -9.79 -13.46 8.09
C PHE A 138 -9.02 -12.59 9.09
N ASP A 139 -9.15 -12.88 10.39
CA ASP A 139 -8.67 -12.05 11.50
C ASP A 139 -7.46 -12.62 12.27
N ASN A 140 -6.99 -13.81 11.91
CA ASN A 140 -5.91 -14.48 12.64
C ASN A 140 -4.59 -14.62 11.84
N LEU A 141 -4.33 -13.73 10.89
CA LEU A 141 -3.06 -13.71 10.14
C LEU A 141 -1.88 -13.34 11.06
N LEU A 142 -2.11 -12.48 12.05
CA LEU A 142 -1.08 -12.01 12.98
C LEU A 142 -0.40 -13.15 13.75
N GLY A 143 -1.16 -14.17 14.17
CA GLY A 143 -0.62 -15.34 14.85
C GLY A 143 0.35 -16.14 13.95
N SER A 144 0.03 -16.27 12.66
CA SER A 144 0.92 -16.89 11.69
C SER A 144 2.16 -16.06 11.43
N LEU A 145 2.01 -14.73 11.31
CA LEU A 145 3.14 -13.80 11.13
C LEU A 145 4.09 -13.82 12.34
N ALA A 146 3.56 -13.85 13.56
CA ALA A 146 4.37 -13.94 14.78
C ALA A 146 5.24 -15.19 14.83
N SER A 147 4.84 -16.25 14.11
CA SER A 147 5.55 -17.53 14.02
C SER A 147 6.35 -17.66 12.72
N CYS A 148 6.51 -16.58 11.95
CA CYS A 148 7.24 -16.60 10.69
C CYS A 148 8.71 -16.96 10.96
N PRO A 149 9.27 -17.99 10.28
CA PRO A 149 10.67 -18.35 10.44
C PRO A 149 11.58 -17.21 9.97
N ASP A 150 12.78 -17.16 10.51
CA ASP A 150 13.85 -16.21 10.15
C ASP A 150 13.53 -14.72 10.44
N LEU A 151 12.40 -14.44 11.10
CA LEU A 151 12.03 -13.08 11.54
C LEU A 151 11.59 -13.10 13.01
N ASP A 152 12.21 -12.29 13.85
CA ASP A 152 11.74 -12.09 15.23
C ASP A 152 10.52 -11.14 15.25
N LEU A 153 9.40 -11.59 14.67
CA LEU A 153 8.16 -10.82 14.69
C LEU A 153 7.39 -10.97 15.99
N LYS A 154 7.62 -12.03 16.77
CA LYS A 154 6.93 -12.23 18.05
C LYS A 154 7.14 -11.05 19.00
N ALA A 155 8.37 -10.54 19.13
CA ALA A 155 8.66 -9.37 19.93
C ALA A 155 8.03 -8.09 19.37
N ARG A 156 7.81 -8.01 18.04
CA ARG A 156 7.19 -6.86 17.36
C ARG A 156 5.67 -6.87 17.46
N VAL A 157 5.08 -8.05 17.53
CA VAL A 157 3.65 -8.26 17.72
C VAL A 157 3.26 -8.02 19.19
N GLY A 158 4.10 -8.49 20.14
CA GLY A 158 3.77 -8.49 21.57
C GLY A 158 2.65 -9.47 21.91
N ILE A 159 1.93 -9.21 22.99
CA ILE A 159 0.77 -10.02 23.40
C ILE A 159 -0.44 -9.62 22.57
N ILE A 160 -1.00 -10.60 21.87
CA ILE A 160 -2.21 -10.40 21.04
C ILE A 160 -3.40 -10.08 21.94
N GLY A 161 -4.15 -9.04 21.60
CA GLY A 161 -5.32 -8.59 22.37
C GLY A 161 -5.01 -7.58 23.47
N GLU A 162 -3.73 -7.33 23.79
CA GLU A 162 -3.35 -6.44 24.89
C GLU A 162 -2.69 -5.14 24.41
N ASP A 163 -2.89 -4.07 25.15
CA ASP A 163 -2.15 -2.81 24.99
C ASP A 163 -0.69 -3.00 25.40
N SER A 164 0.26 -2.46 24.64
CA SER A 164 1.70 -2.64 24.90
C SER A 164 2.45 -1.34 25.15
N GLY A 165 1.72 -0.23 25.21
CA GLY A 165 2.32 1.09 25.26
C GLY A 165 3.02 1.48 23.96
N LYS A 166 3.56 2.70 23.92
CA LYS A 166 4.10 3.32 22.70
C LYS A 166 5.27 2.55 22.06
N SER A 167 5.96 1.71 22.79
CA SER A 167 7.12 0.96 22.29
C SER A 167 6.78 0.04 21.12
N LEU A 168 5.55 -0.50 21.05
CA LEU A 168 5.07 -1.32 19.95
C LEU A 168 4.10 -0.57 19.00
N ALA A 169 4.14 0.75 18.98
CA ALA A 169 3.47 1.54 17.96
C ALA A 169 4.13 1.30 16.57
N PRO A 170 3.38 1.45 15.45
CA PRO A 170 3.85 1.10 14.10
C PRO A 170 5.12 1.86 13.66
N LYS A 171 5.28 3.12 14.09
CA LYS A 171 6.45 3.94 13.76
C LYS A 171 7.62 3.77 14.76
N GLU A 172 7.44 2.97 15.80
CA GLU A 172 8.48 2.64 16.78
C GLU A 172 9.03 1.22 16.54
N ASN A 173 8.70 0.24 17.38
CA ASN A 173 9.18 -1.13 17.21
C ASN A 173 8.06 -2.13 16.86
N GLY A 174 6.82 -1.68 16.70
CA GLY A 174 5.68 -2.55 16.38
C GLY A 174 5.71 -3.02 14.93
N LEU A 175 4.96 -4.09 14.66
CA LEU A 175 4.69 -4.53 13.29
C LEU A 175 3.85 -3.47 12.57
N ASN A 176 4.16 -3.24 11.30
CA ASN A 176 3.33 -2.48 10.36
C ASN A 176 3.44 -3.04 8.95
N ILE A 177 2.30 -3.33 8.33
CA ILE A 177 2.18 -3.84 6.96
C ILE A 177 1.63 -2.70 6.10
N GLU A 178 2.31 -2.40 4.98
CA GLU A 178 1.85 -1.43 3.98
C GLU A 178 2.06 -1.94 2.54
N GLY A 179 2.37 -3.22 2.34
CA GLY A 179 2.55 -3.79 1.02
C GLY A 179 1.80 -5.10 0.84
N LEU A 180 1.19 -5.28 -0.32
CA LEU A 180 0.63 -6.55 -0.77
C LEU A 180 0.76 -6.63 -2.29
N SER A 181 1.35 -7.70 -2.81
CA SER A 181 1.48 -7.91 -4.24
C SER A 181 1.39 -9.38 -4.60
N THR A 182 0.81 -9.67 -5.73
CA THR A 182 0.82 -11.05 -6.27
C THR A 182 2.16 -11.37 -6.95
N ASN A 183 2.52 -12.65 -7.02
CA ASN A 183 3.54 -13.12 -7.95
C ASN A 183 2.98 -13.17 -9.40
N ALA A 184 3.84 -13.49 -10.37
CA ALA A 184 3.51 -13.42 -11.79
C ALA A 184 2.32 -14.31 -12.21
N ASP A 185 2.09 -15.44 -11.55
CA ASP A 185 1.03 -16.40 -11.85
C ASP A 185 -0.20 -16.30 -10.93
N GLY A 186 -0.17 -15.42 -9.93
CA GLY A 186 -1.28 -15.22 -9.00
C GLY A 186 -1.37 -16.24 -7.87
N SER A 187 -0.42 -17.17 -7.73
CA SER A 187 -0.48 -18.26 -6.76
C SER A 187 0.00 -17.87 -5.35
N VAL A 188 0.87 -16.88 -5.25
CA VAL A 188 1.49 -16.40 -4.01
C VAL A 188 1.27 -14.91 -3.86
N LEU A 189 0.96 -14.46 -2.64
CA LEU A 189 0.99 -13.04 -2.31
C LEU A 189 2.20 -12.73 -1.45
N TYR A 190 2.87 -11.60 -1.75
CA TYR A 190 3.93 -11.04 -0.92
C TYR A 190 3.37 -9.97 0.00
N ILE A 191 3.49 -10.18 1.30
CA ILE A 191 3.13 -9.22 2.35
C ILE A 191 4.36 -8.35 2.64
N GLY A 192 4.28 -7.07 2.37
CA GLY A 192 5.37 -6.11 2.53
C GLY A 192 5.34 -5.39 3.87
N LEU A 193 6.44 -5.46 4.62
CA LEU A 193 6.56 -4.80 5.90
C LEU A 193 7.13 -3.38 5.76
N ARG A 194 6.42 -2.38 6.30
CA ARG A 194 7.02 -1.07 6.56
C ARG A 194 7.91 -1.12 7.78
N ASN A 195 7.53 -1.89 8.79
CA ASN A 195 8.27 -2.14 10.01
C ASN A 195 8.02 -3.58 10.49
N PRO A 196 9.03 -4.33 10.93
CA PRO A 196 10.44 -3.97 11.10
C PRO A 196 11.25 -3.94 9.80
N ILE A 197 12.45 -3.35 9.90
CA ILE A 197 13.47 -3.29 8.83
C ILE A 197 14.74 -3.98 9.36
N PRO A 198 14.73 -5.33 9.50
CA PRO A 198 15.88 -6.06 10.04
C PRO A 198 17.11 -5.85 9.15
N GLU A 199 18.28 -5.70 9.76
CA GLU A 199 19.55 -5.51 9.06
C GLU A 199 19.51 -4.39 7.99
N LYS A 200 18.61 -3.40 8.16
CA LYS A 200 18.37 -2.31 7.23
C LYS A 200 17.83 -2.76 5.87
N GLN A 201 17.17 -3.92 5.81
CA GLN A 201 16.55 -4.47 4.60
C GLN A 201 15.01 -4.49 4.74
N ALA A 202 14.31 -4.13 3.67
CA ALA A 202 12.86 -4.30 3.61
C ALA A 202 12.52 -5.80 3.51
N VAL A 203 11.35 -6.16 4.03
CA VAL A 203 10.93 -7.56 4.12
C VAL A 203 9.65 -7.79 3.32
N LEU A 204 9.64 -8.86 2.54
CA LEU A 204 8.44 -9.43 1.92
C LEU A 204 8.23 -10.84 2.48
N ILE A 205 7.03 -11.14 2.98
CA ILE A 205 6.66 -12.46 3.48
C ILE A 205 5.72 -13.12 2.48
N PRO A 206 6.09 -14.25 1.85
CA PRO A 206 5.20 -14.96 0.93
C PRO A 206 4.05 -15.64 1.68
N LEU A 207 2.81 -15.40 1.26
CA LEU A 207 1.61 -16.16 1.64
C LEU A 207 1.25 -17.07 0.47
N LYS A 208 1.41 -18.39 0.66
CA LYS A 208 1.35 -19.42 -0.41
C LYS A 208 -0.07 -19.92 -0.73
N ASN A 209 -1.05 -19.61 0.11
CA ASN A 209 -2.41 -20.16 -0.03
C ASN A 209 -3.50 -19.12 0.22
N PRO A 210 -3.41 -17.88 -0.34
CA PRO A 210 -4.32 -16.78 0.01
C PRO A 210 -5.80 -17.13 -0.23
N ASN A 211 -6.11 -17.82 -1.31
CA ASN A 211 -7.48 -18.23 -1.64
C ASN A 211 -8.08 -19.19 -0.59
N ALA A 212 -7.30 -20.15 -0.11
CA ALA A 212 -7.75 -21.06 0.93
C ALA A 212 -8.00 -20.33 2.27
N VAL A 213 -7.19 -19.30 2.57
CA VAL A 213 -7.31 -18.50 3.79
C VAL A 213 -8.61 -17.71 3.79
N ILE A 214 -8.90 -16.95 2.73
CA ILE A 214 -10.13 -16.13 2.64
C ILE A 214 -11.42 -16.95 2.59
N HIS A 215 -11.33 -18.25 2.27
CA HIS A 215 -12.49 -19.16 2.32
C HIS A 215 -12.54 -19.99 3.61
N GLY A 216 -11.67 -19.74 4.59
CA GLY A 216 -11.62 -20.49 5.85
C GLY A 216 -11.23 -21.96 5.72
N LYS A 217 -10.65 -22.36 4.56
CA LYS A 217 -10.32 -23.76 4.24
C LYS A 217 -8.97 -24.21 4.80
N ALA A 218 -8.06 -23.26 5.07
CA ALA A 218 -6.75 -23.55 5.62
C ALA A 218 -6.18 -22.35 6.40
N LYS A 219 -5.28 -22.66 7.34
CA LYS A 219 -4.44 -21.63 7.99
C LYS A 219 -3.46 -21.03 6.99
N PRO A 220 -3.00 -19.78 7.21
CA PRO A 220 -1.96 -19.18 6.38
C PRO A 220 -0.69 -20.02 6.30
N MET A 221 -0.21 -20.29 5.10
CA MET A 221 1.06 -20.95 4.82
C MET A 221 2.08 -19.91 4.37
N LEU A 222 2.95 -19.51 5.28
CA LEU A 222 4.01 -18.55 4.99
C LEU A 222 5.22 -19.23 4.36
N GLY A 223 5.90 -18.50 3.46
CA GLY A 223 7.18 -18.93 2.88
C GLY A 223 8.36 -18.24 3.55
N THR A 224 9.57 -18.56 3.09
CA THR A 224 10.81 -17.91 3.51
C THR A 224 10.77 -16.42 3.16
N PRO A 225 11.01 -15.51 4.11
CA PRO A 225 11.02 -14.07 3.85
C PRO A 225 12.08 -13.69 2.81
N VAL A 226 11.73 -12.70 2.00
CA VAL A 226 12.65 -12.07 1.03
C VAL A 226 13.12 -10.74 1.57
N HIS A 227 14.43 -10.53 1.60
CA HIS A 227 15.06 -9.32 2.10
C HIS A 227 15.55 -8.44 0.95
N LEU A 228 15.08 -7.17 0.90
CA LEU A 228 15.38 -6.26 -0.19
C LEU A 228 16.24 -5.08 0.29
N LYS A 229 17.35 -4.83 -0.41
CA LYS A 229 18.26 -3.69 -0.13
C LYS A 229 17.72 -2.40 -0.75
N VAL A 230 16.90 -1.67 -0.01
CA VAL A 230 16.25 -0.41 -0.44
C VAL A 230 16.66 0.79 0.44
N GLN A 231 17.94 0.90 0.74
CA GLN A 231 18.52 2.02 1.50
C GLN A 231 17.90 2.20 2.89
N SER A 232 17.78 1.13 3.66
CA SER A 232 17.24 1.13 5.04
C SER A 232 15.81 1.65 5.15
N ARG A 233 14.99 1.43 4.13
CA ARG A 233 13.57 1.77 4.08
C ARG A 233 12.70 0.54 4.20
N GLY A 234 11.47 0.71 4.70
CA GLY A 234 10.42 -0.32 4.67
C GLY A 234 9.53 -0.17 3.45
N ILE A 235 8.74 -1.19 3.17
CA ILE A 235 7.77 -1.19 2.06
C ILE A 235 6.58 -0.30 2.44
N ARG A 236 6.24 0.63 1.56
CA ARG A 236 5.00 1.43 1.64
C ARG A 236 3.98 1.00 0.59
N SER A 237 4.44 0.44 -0.51
CA SER A 237 3.62 -0.17 -1.54
C SER A 237 4.46 -1.10 -2.39
N ILE A 238 3.86 -2.13 -2.92
CA ILE A 238 4.49 -3.00 -3.92
C ILE A 238 3.41 -3.56 -4.84
N GLU A 239 3.67 -3.60 -6.16
CA GLU A 239 2.76 -4.22 -7.10
C GLU A 239 3.51 -4.82 -8.30
N TYR A 240 3.05 -6.00 -8.75
CA TYR A 240 3.59 -6.66 -9.94
C TYR A 240 3.01 -6.06 -11.21
N SER A 241 3.87 -5.74 -12.15
CA SER A 241 3.48 -5.30 -13.49
C SER A 241 3.69 -6.40 -14.50
N ALA A 242 2.60 -6.99 -14.99
CA ALA A 242 2.66 -8.01 -16.05
C ALA A 242 3.28 -7.48 -17.35
N TYR A 243 3.05 -6.20 -17.69
CA TYR A 243 3.66 -5.56 -18.86
C TYR A 243 5.19 -5.52 -18.77
N HIS A 244 5.75 -5.15 -17.59
CA HIS A 244 7.19 -5.04 -17.37
C HIS A 244 7.83 -6.34 -16.86
N ARG A 245 7.02 -7.33 -16.46
CA ARG A 245 7.44 -8.60 -15.82
C ARG A 245 8.35 -8.35 -14.61
N ARG A 246 7.96 -7.39 -13.77
CA ARG A 246 8.70 -7.01 -12.54
C ARG A 246 7.80 -6.32 -11.55
N TYR A 247 8.30 -6.19 -10.35
CA TYR A 247 7.66 -5.43 -9.28
C TYR A 247 8.11 -3.98 -9.33
N PHE A 248 7.18 -3.09 -9.02
CA PHE A 248 7.46 -1.73 -8.61
C PHE A 248 7.12 -1.60 -7.14
N LEU A 249 8.01 -0.95 -6.39
CA LEU A 249 7.80 -0.77 -4.95
C LEU A 249 8.17 0.65 -4.54
N VAL A 250 7.35 1.23 -3.69
CA VAL A 250 7.66 2.43 -2.94
C VAL A 250 8.23 2.00 -1.60
N ALA A 251 9.42 2.50 -1.29
CA ALA A 251 10.04 2.31 0.00
C ALA A 251 10.21 3.66 0.71
N GLY A 252 9.81 3.72 1.97
CA GLY A 252 9.84 4.91 2.81
C GLY A 252 10.49 4.68 4.16
N ASP A 253 10.85 5.76 4.83
CA ASP A 253 11.31 5.73 6.19
C ASP A 253 10.16 5.40 7.15
N ARG A 254 10.49 4.69 8.21
CA ARG A 254 9.57 4.32 9.30
C ARG A 254 8.90 5.54 9.94
N SER A 255 9.62 6.65 10.04
CA SER A 255 9.20 7.88 10.73
C SER A 255 8.70 9.00 9.80
N ASP A 256 8.60 8.77 8.49
CA ASP A 256 8.26 9.75 7.44
C ASP A 256 9.21 10.95 7.32
N LYS A 257 10.40 10.85 7.89
CA LYS A 257 11.41 11.93 7.84
C LYS A 257 12.19 11.96 6.53
N LEU A 258 12.29 10.81 5.86
CA LEU A 258 12.99 10.69 4.58
C LEU A 258 11.96 10.59 3.45
N SER A 259 12.29 11.18 2.31
CA SER A 259 11.49 11.04 1.09
C SER A 259 11.33 9.58 0.67
N SER A 260 10.13 9.23 0.23
CA SER A 260 9.86 7.93 -0.38
C SER A 260 10.57 7.77 -1.72
N VAL A 261 10.93 6.54 -2.05
CA VAL A 261 11.68 6.19 -3.26
C VAL A 261 11.00 5.06 -3.99
N LEU A 262 10.79 5.22 -5.29
CA LEU A 262 10.33 4.17 -6.19
C LEU A 262 11.50 3.34 -6.66
N TYR A 263 11.35 2.01 -6.58
CA TYR A 263 12.29 1.02 -7.10
C TYR A 263 11.58 0.09 -8.08
N SER A 264 12.35 -0.58 -8.93
CA SER A 264 11.94 -1.78 -9.64
C SER A 264 12.74 -2.99 -9.16
N TRP A 265 12.06 -4.14 -9.04
CA TRP A 265 12.65 -5.41 -8.66
C TRP A 265 12.17 -6.51 -9.62
N ASP A 266 13.07 -7.41 -10.02
CA ASP A 266 12.80 -8.47 -11.00
C ASP A 266 12.12 -9.71 -10.40
N GLY A 267 11.95 -9.75 -9.07
CA GLY A 267 11.33 -10.88 -8.37
C GLY A 267 12.31 -11.97 -7.94
N VAL A 268 13.61 -11.80 -8.23
CA VAL A 268 14.65 -12.73 -7.78
C VAL A 268 15.10 -12.32 -6.37
N PRO A 269 14.99 -13.20 -5.35
CA PRO A 269 15.26 -12.84 -3.95
C PRO A 269 16.63 -12.20 -3.70
N GLU A 270 17.67 -12.64 -4.39
CA GLU A 270 19.06 -12.17 -4.23
C GLU A 270 19.36 -10.91 -5.03
N SER A 271 18.47 -10.50 -5.94
CA SER A 271 18.68 -9.32 -6.76
C SER A 271 18.46 -8.03 -5.96
N VAL A 272 19.19 -6.98 -6.35
CA VAL A 272 19.07 -5.67 -5.71
C VAL A 272 18.06 -4.81 -6.47
N PRO A 273 17.01 -4.29 -5.81
CA PRO A 273 16.07 -3.39 -6.44
C PRO A 273 16.76 -2.15 -7.02
N LYS A 274 16.37 -1.78 -8.24
CA LYS A 274 16.94 -0.62 -8.95
C LYS A 274 16.11 0.63 -8.62
N LYS A 275 16.77 1.67 -8.12
CA LYS A 275 16.15 2.97 -7.87
C LYS A 275 15.69 3.61 -9.19
N ILE A 276 14.44 4.09 -9.21
CA ILE A 276 13.84 4.80 -10.35
C ILE A 276 13.72 6.29 -10.04
N LYS A 277 13.05 6.65 -8.93
CA LYS A 277 12.69 8.04 -8.62
C LYS A 277 12.57 8.26 -7.12
N SER A 278 13.03 9.41 -6.63
CA SER A 278 12.67 9.93 -5.31
C SER A 278 11.50 10.89 -5.43
N PHE A 279 10.60 10.89 -4.45
CA PHE A 279 9.46 11.79 -4.41
C PHE A 279 9.73 12.93 -3.44
N ILE A 280 9.44 14.15 -3.89
CA ILE A 280 9.47 15.36 -3.08
C ILE A 280 8.06 15.93 -3.13
N ASN A 281 7.49 16.33 -2.00
CA ASN A 281 6.14 16.89 -1.90
C ASN A 281 5.00 15.93 -2.33
N LEU A 282 5.27 14.65 -2.41
CA LEU A 282 4.30 13.58 -2.61
C LEU A 282 4.57 12.50 -1.56
N ASN A 283 3.52 11.99 -0.93
CA ASN A 283 3.60 10.87 0.02
C ASN A 283 3.00 9.60 -0.61
N PRO A 284 3.75 8.90 -1.49
CA PRO A 284 3.21 7.78 -2.23
C PRO A 284 2.99 6.57 -1.32
N GLU A 285 1.78 6.01 -1.36
CA GLU A 285 1.36 4.83 -0.58
C GLU A 285 0.76 3.72 -1.43
N ALA A 286 0.24 4.03 -2.64
CA ALA A 286 -0.22 2.97 -3.52
C ALA A 286 0.37 3.08 -4.93
N ILE A 287 0.57 1.91 -5.56
CA ILE A 287 1.00 1.76 -6.94
C ILE A 287 -0.03 0.92 -7.68
N ALA A 288 -0.48 1.39 -8.85
CA ALA A 288 -1.29 0.59 -9.75
C ALA A 288 -0.67 0.61 -11.15
N PRO A 289 -0.04 -0.49 -11.61
CA PRO A 289 0.34 -0.66 -13.01
C PRO A 289 -0.90 -0.55 -13.90
N ILE A 290 -0.79 0.21 -14.99
CA ILE A 290 -1.90 0.36 -15.94
C ILE A 290 -1.90 -0.86 -16.87
N PRO A 291 -2.97 -1.67 -16.89
CA PRO A 291 -3.03 -2.90 -17.69
C PRO A 291 -2.72 -2.67 -19.15
N GLY A 292 -1.79 -3.46 -19.71
CA GLY A 292 -1.40 -3.36 -21.13
C GLY A 292 -0.46 -2.21 -21.50
N HIS A 293 -0.08 -1.35 -20.56
CA HIS A 293 0.73 -0.16 -20.82
C HIS A 293 2.07 -0.16 -20.08
N ASN A 294 3.05 0.56 -20.63
CA ASN A 294 4.34 0.83 -19.98
C ASN A 294 4.24 1.92 -18.90
N LYS A 295 3.11 2.02 -18.23
CA LYS A 295 2.80 3.08 -17.27
C LYS A 295 2.38 2.49 -15.93
N ILE A 296 2.77 3.18 -14.86
CA ILE A 296 2.25 2.94 -13.53
C ILE A 296 1.61 4.22 -13.01
N ARG A 297 0.59 4.09 -12.18
CA ARG A 297 0.00 5.19 -11.43
C ARG A 297 0.43 5.09 -9.98
N ILE A 298 0.88 6.20 -9.44
CA ILE A 298 1.24 6.38 -8.03
C ILE A 298 0.12 7.19 -7.39
N PHE A 299 -0.28 6.81 -6.19
CA PHE A 299 -1.28 7.52 -5.38
C PHE A 299 -0.63 8.03 -4.10
N SER A 300 -1.07 9.19 -3.66
CA SER A 300 -0.53 9.89 -2.48
C SER A 300 -1.49 9.82 -1.32
N ASP A 301 -0.98 9.57 -0.12
CA ASP A 301 -1.61 10.02 1.11
C ASP A 301 -1.45 11.55 1.19
N ASP A 302 -2.55 12.25 1.09
CA ASP A 302 -2.64 13.69 1.27
C ASP A 302 -3.44 14.06 2.54
N GLY A 303 -3.69 13.08 3.43
CA GLY A 303 -4.46 13.24 4.66
C GLY A 303 -3.95 14.37 5.56
N THR A 304 -2.65 14.60 5.57
CA THR A 304 -2.02 15.68 6.35
C THR A 304 -1.82 16.99 5.59
N VAL A 305 -2.17 17.05 4.30
CA VAL A 305 -2.06 18.30 3.50
C VAL A 305 -2.98 19.36 4.08
N ALA A 306 -2.44 20.55 4.31
CA ALA A 306 -3.15 21.65 4.95
C ALA A 306 -4.13 22.35 3.99
N HIS A 307 -5.36 22.54 4.43
CA HIS A 307 -6.42 23.27 3.74
C HIS A 307 -6.82 24.51 4.53
N ARG A 308 -6.92 25.66 3.87
CA ARG A 308 -7.46 26.87 4.48
C ARG A 308 -8.99 26.82 4.43
N VAL A 309 -9.61 26.88 5.61
CA VAL A 309 -11.07 26.77 5.79
C VAL A 309 -11.53 27.60 6.99
N ILE A 310 -12.82 27.73 7.21
CA ILE A 310 -13.40 28.24 8.46
C ILE A 310 -13.58 27.08 9.47
N GLN A 311 -13.76 27.40 10.77
CA GLN A 311 -13.82 26.37 11.83
C GLN A 311 -14.98 25.40 11.64
N GLU A 312 -16.10 25.84 11.10
CA GLU A 312 -17.27 25.01 10.84
C GLU A 312 -17.03 23.90 9.83
N ASP A 313 -16.04 24.07 8.95
CA ASP A 313 -15.65 23.09 7.90
C ASP A 313 -14.71 21.99 8.42
N SER A 314 -14.22 22.09 9.68
CA SER A 314 -13.24 21.16 10.24
C SER A 314 -13.76 20.47 11.49
N PHE A 315 -13.38 19.17 11.66
CA PHE A 315 -13.54 18.44 12.93
C PHE A 315 -12.52 18.88 13.97
N ASP A 316 -11.32 19.24 13.54
CA ASP A 316 -10.24 19.67 14.41
C ASP A 316 -10.20 21.18 14.56
N LYS A 317 -9.60 21.65 15.66
CA LYS A 317 -9.31 23.07 15.84
C LYS A 317 -8.33 23.56 14.75
N LEU A 318 -8.63 24.71 14.14
CA LEU A 318 -7.78 25.29 13.12
C LEU A 318 -6.47 25.81 13.73
N VAL A 319 -5.38 25.64 12.97
CA VAL A 319 -4.09 26.26 13.23
C VAL A 319 -3.79 27.23 12.08
N ASP A 320 -3.67 28.52 12.37
CA ASP A 320 -3.49 29.60 11.37
C ASP A 320 -4.55 29.58 10.25
N GLY A 321 -5.81 29.27 10.60
CA GLY A 321 -6.93 29.18 9.66
C GLY A 321 -6.84 27.97 8.72
N LYS A 322 -6.13 26.92 9.12
CA LYS A 322 -5.95 25.69 8.33
C LYS A 322 -6.25 24.44 9.16
N CYS A 323 -6.70 23.39 8.49
CA CYS A 323 -6.76 22.03 9.02
C CYS A 323 -6.12 21.05 8.05
N ALA A 324 -5.81 19.84 8.53
CA ALA A 324 -5.42 18.72 7.68
C ALA A 324 -6.60 18.27 6.77
N CYS A 325 -6.31 17.74 5.58
CA CYS A 325 -7.34 17.23 4.67
C CYS A 325 -8.30 16.27 5.34
N LYS A 326 -7.79 15.31 6.11
CA LYS A 326 -8.58 14.31 6.82
C LYS A 326 -9.55 14.89 7.86
N SER A 327 -9.26 16.09 8.37
CA SER A 327 -10.11 16.81 9.32
C SER A 327 -11.25 17.59 8.65
N LEU A 328 -11.29 17.66 7.32
CA LEU A 328 -12.40 18.30 6.59
C LEU A 328 -13.70 17.54 6.80
N LYS A 329 -14.79 18.26 7.04
CA LYS A 329 -16.14 17.67 7.21
C LYS A 329 -16.79 17.33 5.88
N ASP A 330 -16.62 18.20 4.86
CA ASP A 330 -17.23 18.01 3.55
C ASP A 330 -16.39 17.07 2.68
N PRO A 331 -16.89 15.87 2.33
CA PRO A 331 -16.18 14.95 1.44
C PRO A 331 -15.83 15.55 0.07
N LYS A 332 -16.59 16.53 -0.42
CA LYS A 332 -16.30 17.21 -1.69
C LYS A 332 -15.07 18.10 -1.64
N LYS A 333 -14.61 18.46 -0.44
CA LYS A 333 -13.36 19.21 -0.22
C LYS A 333 -12.17 18.29 0.04
N LYS A 334 -12.39 17.03 0.44
CA LYS A 334 -11.38 16.00 0.62
C LYS A 334 -10.84 15.57 -0.74
N ARG A 335 -9.51 15.47 -0.87
CA ARG A 335 -8.89 15.06 -2.13
C ARG A 335 -7.51 14.46 -1.92
N PHE A 336 -7.15 13.53 -2.79
CA PHE A 336 -5.81 12.99 -2.92
C PHE A 336 -5.27 13.18 -4.33
N ARG A 337 -3.95 13.12 -4.46
CA ARG A 337 -3.25 13.24 -5.74
C ARG A 337 -2.87 11.87 -6.30
N SER A 338 -2.85 11.81 -7.61
CA SER A 338 -2.20 10.70 -8.31
C SER A 338 -1.26 11.21 -9.41
N LEU A 339 -0.24 10.40 -9.69
CA LEU A 339 0.82 10.71 -10.64
C LEU A 339 1.01 9.54 -11.60
N VAL A 340 1.02 9.77 -12.92
CA VAL A 340 1.34 8.74 -13.91
C VAL A 340 2.81 8.82 -14.29
N LEU A 341 3.50 7.68 -14.24
CA LEU A 341 4.87 7.55 -14.69
C LEU A 341 4.92 6.58 -15.88
N ALA A 342 5.47 7.03 -17.01
CA ALA A 342 5.85 6.16 -18.11
C ALA A 342 7.26 5.61 -17.85
N LEU A 343 7.42 4.30 -17.93
CA LEU A 343 8.67 3.61 -17.63
C LEU A 343 9.18 2.92 -18.88
N LYS A 344 10.51 2.96 -19.10
CA LYS A 344 11.13 2.17 -20.16
C LYS A 344 11.11 0.68 -19.77
N LYS A 345 10.96 -0.19 -20.76
CA LYS A 345 11.15 -1.64 -20.60
C LYS A 345 12.56 -1.97 -20.16
#